data_93a0b7ac47dd976504ef7b71b91dec27
#
_entry.id   93a0b7ac47dd976504ef7b71b91dec27
#
_cell.length_a   1.000
_cell.length_b   1.000
_cell.length_c   1.000
_cell.angle_alpha   90.00
_cell.angle_beta   90.00
_cell.angle_gamma   90.00
#
_symmetry.space_group_name_H-M   'P 1'
#
loop_
_entity.id
_entity.type
_entity.pdbx_description
1 polymer ?
#
loop_
_entity_poly.entity_id
_entity_poly.type
_entity_poly.pdbx_seq_one_letter_code
_entity_poly.pdbx_strand_id
1 'polypeptide(L)'
;MPSRFSRRTFVQIASSFGAAAALPFRMFGAPPSTAKASATSDRRFPAGFLWGSATASYQVEGAVGEDGRGKTIWDTFSHTAGKTHNGDTGDVATDSYHRYAEDIALMKDLGLKTCRFSVAWSRIFPDGAGQPNQKGIDHYRAFCQALHAAGIEPWCTLYHWDLPQTLEDKGGWQDHDTAKLFADYASYTAGKLADVCSHFMTMNEISTFVDLGYGNGIHAPGLKLGRGKLAQVRHHAVLGHGLAVQAIRAAAPHAKVGSAENLQAIVPVFDSPEHVAAAKKATVEENAGYLTVMRTGKYTDQYLRTLGADAPKFTPEEMKAIGSPLDFQGLNIYTATYARAVNNAKGYDIVGNPSSYPHMESPWLTIGPDALYWAPRLANECWNLKEIYITENGCSAADAVAGDGHIYDTDRVMYLRNYLTHLQRATSEGVPVKGYFLWSLLDNYEWADGYDKRFGITYVDFKTQKRTPKLSSEFYKNVIVKNSL
;
A
#
# COMPACT_ATOMS: atom_id res chain seq x y z
N MET A 1 33.20 4.00 -37.27
CA MET A 1 32.33 3.24 -38.21
C MET A 1 32.19 1.83 -37.63
N PRO A 2 31.03 1.36 -37.18
CA PRO A 2 30.87 -0.02 -36.74
C PRO A 2 30.47 -0.89 -37.92
N SER A 3 31.20 -1.98 -38.14
CA SER A 3 30.98 -2.97 -39.20
C SER A 3 29.67 -3.74 -38.93
N ARG A 4 28.77 -3.70 -39.90
CA ARG A 4 27.53 -4.49 -39.91
C ARG A 4 27.87 -5.94 -40.31
N PHE A 5 27.66 -6.90 -39.38
CA PHE A 5 27.68 -8.32 -39.73
C PHE A 5 26.44 -8.66 -40.57
N SER A 6 26.67 -9.26 -41.76
CA SER A 6 25.58 -9.65 -42.66
C SER A 6 25.02 -11.04 -42.29
N ARG A 7 23.74 -11.26 -42.62
CA ARG A 7 23.05 -12.55 -42.40
C ARG A 7 23.75 -13.76 -43.09
N ARG A 8 24.59 -13.53 -44.08
CA ARG A 8 25.38 -14.58 -44.77
C ARG A 8 26.54 -15.13 -43.92
N THR A 9 27.12 -14.31 -43.07
CA THR A 9 28.24 -14.72 -42.19
C THR A 9 27.77 -15.65 -41.07
N PHE A 10 26.50 -15.54 -40.65
CA PHE A 10 25.93 -16.40 -39.59
C PHE A 10 25.67 -17.85 -40.08
N VAL A 11 25.31 -18.00 -41.37
CA VAL A 11 25.03 -19.34 -41.94
C VAL A 11 26.31 -20.11 -42.20
N GLN A 12 27.45 -19.44 -42.49
CA GLN A 12 28.71 -20.12 -42.73
C GLN A 12 29.44 -20.64 -41.46
N ILE A 13 29.13 -20.05 -40.31
CA ILE A 13 29.71 -20.53 -39.03
C ILE A 13 28.97 -21.76 -38.48
N ALA A 14 27.69 -21.95 -38.85
CA ALA A 14 26.86 -23.08 -38.38
C ALA A 14 27.15 -24.41 -39.14
N SER A 15 27.89 -24.40 -40.26
CA SER A 15 28.15 -25.57 -41.09
C SER A 15 29.54 -26.26 -40.87
N SER A 16 30.34 -25.76 -39.91
CA SER A 16 31.69 -26.25 -39.66
C SER A 16 31.87 -27.22 -38.48
N PHE A 17 30.81 -27.64 -37.81
CA PHE A 17 30.85 -28.59 -36.71
C PHE A 17 30.02 -29.85 -37.00
N GLY A 18 30.45 -30.61 -37.92
CA GLY A 18 29.84 -31.88 -38.28
C GLY A 18 30.83 -32.91 -38.79
N ALA A 19 31.72 -33.44 -37.96
CA ALA A 19 32.34 -34.76 -38.13
C ALA A 19 33.35 -35.03 -37.00
N ALA A 20 32.94 -35.68 -35.93
CA ALA A 20 33.85 -36.42 -35.06
C ALA A 20 33.09 -37.56 -34.33
N ALA A 21 33.37 -38.78 -34.80
CA ALA A 21 33.48 -40.03 -34.03
C ALA A 21 32.30 -40.52 -33.17
N ALA A 22 31.53 -41.46 -33.70
CA ALA A 22 30.68 -42.38 -32.93
C ALA A 22 31.55 -43.31 -32.07
N LEU A 23 31.48 -43.17 -30.75
CA LEU A 23 31.84 -44.20 -29.78
C LEU A 23 30.56 -44.74 -29.12
N PRO A 24 30.42 -46.05 -28.90
CA PRO A 24 29.20 -46.61 -28.36
C PRO A 24 29.06 -46.29 -26.87
N PHE A 25 28.14 -45.41 -26.55
CA PHE A 25 27.72 -45.21 -25.16
C PHE A 25 26.81 -46.38 -24.76
N ARG A 26 27.26 -47.21 -23.83
CA ARG A 26 26.41 -48.19 -23.15
C ARG A 26 25.35 -47.42 -22.34
N MET A 27 24.11 -47.52 -22.76
CA MET A 27 22.96 -47.11 -21.94
C MET A 27 22.87 -48.07 -20.74
N PHE A 28 23.22 -47.58 -19.56
CA PHE A 28 22.68 -48.13 -18.33
C PHE A 28 21.23 -47.64 -18.25
N GLY A 29 20.29 -48.55 -18.52
CA GLY A 29 18.89 -48.29 -18.33
C GLY A 29 18.62 -48.10 -16.84
N ALA A 30 18.40 -46.85 -16.45
CA ALA A 30 17.69 -46.54 -15.21
C ALA A 30 16.23 -46.98 -15.40
N PRO A 31 15.58 -47.64 -14.43
CA PRO A 31 14.17 -47.95 -14.53
C PRO A 31 13.39 -46.64 -14.71
N PRO A 32 12.28 -46.65 -15.47
CA PRO A 32 11.45 -45.44 -15.61
C PRO A 32 11.00 -45.04 -14.22
N SER A 33 11.54 -43.94 -13.73
CA SER A 33 10.98 -43.23 -12.58
C SER A 33 9.55 -42.86 -12.98
N THR A 34 8.56 -43.52 -12.39
CA THR A 34 7.20 -43.06 -12.36
C THR A 34 7.17 -41.81 -11.47
N ALA A 35 7.80 -40.75 -11.93
CA ALA A 35 7.50 -39.44 -11.41
C ALA A 35 6.02 -39.25 -11.66
N LYS A 36 5.19 -39.45 -10.63
CA LYS A 36 3.82 -38.94 -10.62
C LYS A 36 3.94 -37.54 -11.14
N ALA A 37 3.28 -37.24 -12.28
CA ALA A 37 3.08 -35.90 -12.75
C ALA A 37 2.66 -35.13 -11.52
N SER A 38 3.48 -34.16 -11.12
CA SER A 38 3.16 -33.25 -10.04
C SER A 38 1.77 -32.75 -10.34
N ALA A 39 0.81 -33.08 -9.48
CA ALA A 39 -0.53 -32.50 -9.55
C ALA A 39 -0.33 -31.01 -9.78
N THR A 40 -0.95 -30.46 -10.81
CA THR A 40 -0.96 -29.01 -11.05
C THR A 40 -1.27 -28.38 -9.71
N SER A 41 -0.26 -27.74 -9.10
CA SER A 41 -0.42 -27.16 -7.77
C SER A 41 -1.66 -26.30 -7.83
N ASP A 42 -2.63 -26.58 -6.95
CA ASP A 42 -3.88 -25.82 -6.90
C ASP A 42 -3.51 -24.38 -6.61
N ARG A 43 -3.55 -23.50 -7.63
CA ARG A 43 -3.19 -22.08 -7.54
C ARG A 43 -4.30 -21.25 -6.93
N ARG A 44 -5.13 -21.87 -6.09
CA ARG A 44 -6.23 -21.20 -5.40
C ARG A 44 -5.76 -20.46 -4.17
N PHE A 45 -6.43 -19.37 -3.91
CA PHE A 45 -6.36 -18.70 -2.62
C PHE A 45 -7.25 -19.42 -1.60
N PRO A 46 -7.02 -19.21 -0.29
CA PRO A 46 -7.87 -19.82 0.74
C PRO A 46 -9.35 -19.52 0.53
N ALA A 47 -10.21 -20.46 0.94
CA ALA A 47 -11.64 -20.22 0.93
C ALA A 47 -11.98 -19.00 1.81
N GLY A 48 -12.85 -18.11 1.32
CA GLY A 48 -13.20 -16.87 2.01
C GLY A 48 -12.14 -15.77 1.91
N PHE A 49 -11.13 -15.90 1.03
CA PHE A 49 -10.17 -14.83 0.77
C PHE A 49 -10.87 -13.58 0.24
N LEU A 50 -10.63 -12.43 0.87
CA LEU A 50 -11.30 -11.18 0.55
C LEU A 50 -10.60 -10.46 -0.60
N TRP A 51 -11.31 -10.29 -1.71
CA TRP A 51 -10.87 -9.51 -2.86
C TRP A 51 -11.49 -8.12 -2.82
N GLY A 52 -10.67 -7.09 -2.81
CA GLY A 52 -11.10 -5.71 -2.72
C GLY A 52 -10.32 -4.75 -3.60
N SER A 53 -10.68 -3.48 -3.51
CA SER A 53 -9.89 -2.36 -4.01
C SER A 53 -9.81 -1.27 -2.95
N ALA A 54 -8.81 -0.40 -3.08
CA ALA A 54 -8.57 0.71 -2.17
C ALA A 54 -8.64 2.06 -2.89
N THR A 55 -9.06 3.09 -2.15
CA THR A 55 -9.05 4.50 -2.54
C THR A 55 -8.74 5.39 -1.34
N ALA A 56 -8.46 6.68 -1.59
CA ALA A 56 -8.29 7.69 -0.54
C ALA A 56 -9.08 8.96 -0.87
N SER A 57 -9.65 9.58 0.16
CA SER A 57 -10.57 10.73 0.05
C SER A 57 -10.04 11.83 -0.86
N TYR A 58 -8.86 12.39 -0.57
CA TYR A 58 -8.31 13.49 -1.35
C TYR A 58 -8.00 13.11 -2.81
N GLN A 59 -7.67 11.83 -3.05
CA GLN A 59 -7.31 11.33 -4.38
C GLN A 59 -8.51 11.11 -5.31
N VAL A 60 -9.71 10.88 -4.76
CA VAL A 60 -10.88 10.52 -5.59
C VAL A 60 -12.09 11.43 -5.41
N GLU A 61 -12.31 12.01 -4.24
CA GLU A 61 -13.59 12.68 -3.92
C GLU A 61 -13.83 13.94 -4.72
N GLY A 62 -12.87 14.86 -4.76
CA GLY A 62 -13.14 16.24 -5.19
C GLY A 62 -14.06 16.97 -4.21
N ALA A 63 -14.97 17.83 -4.72
CA ALA A 63 -15.96 18.55 -3.92
C ALA A 63 -15.34 19.28 -2.71
N VAL A 64 -14.16 19.88 -2.90
CA VAL A 64 -13.33 20.43 -1.81
C VAL A 64 -13.95 21.64 -1.10
N GLY A 65 -14.89 22.34 -1.74
CA GLY A 65 -15.63 23.49 -1.18
C GLY A 65 -17.06 23.18 -0.79
N GLU A 66 -17.48 21.90 -0.80
CA GLU A 66 -18.89 21.53 -0.64
C GLU A 66 -19.20 20.99 0.75
N ASP A 67 -20.47 21.09 1.13
CA ASP A 67 -21.05 20.54 2.35
C ASP A 67 -20.31 20.88 3.65
N GLY A 68 -19.63 22.02 3.66
CA GLY A 68 -18.95 22.54 4.84
C GLY A 68 -17.60 21.85 5.13
N ARG A 69 -16.98 21.19 4.14
CA ARG A 69 -15.62 20.65 4.26
C ARG A 69 -14.61 21.76 4.55
N GLY A 70 -13.77 21.56 5.54
CA GLY A 70 -12.62 22.43 5.81
C GLY A 70 -11.43 22.14 4.88
N LYS A 71 -10.49 23.08 4.78
CA LYS A 71 -9.25 22.89 4.02
C LYS A 71 -8.34 21.88 4.70
N THR A 72 -7.59 21.14 3.88
CA THR A 72 -6.52 20.24 4.32
C THR A 72 -5.15 20.78 3.90
N ILE A 73 -4.10 20.20 4.43
CA ILE A 73 -2.72 20.48 4.01
C ILE A 73 -2.50 20.20 2.51
N TRP A 74 -3.24 19.26 1.93
CA TRP A 74 -3.16 18.97 0.50
C TRP A 74 -3.85 20.02 -0.37
N ASP A 75 -4.94 20.63 0.09
CA ASP A 75 -5.53 21.79 -0.60
C ASP A 75 -4.52 22.94 -0.69
N THR A 76 -3.85 23.24 0.43
CA THR A 76 -2.83 24.31 0.46
C THR A 76 -1.61 23.94 -0.40
N PHE A 77 -1.12 22.71 -0.28
CA PHE A 77 0.08 22.26 -0.97
C PHE A 77 -0.13 22.22 -2.49
N SER A 78 -1.22 21.65 -2.97
CA SER A 78 -1.49 21.51 -4.41
C SER A 78 -1.73 22.85 -5.11
N HIS A 79 -2.24 23.87 -4.38
CA HIS A 79 -2.37 25.23 -4.89
C HIS A 79 -1.09 26.07 -4.76
N THR A 80 -0.03 25.52 -4.15
CA THR A 80 1.26 26.20 -4.08
C THR A 80 2.07 25.92 -5.36
N ALA A 81 2.48 26.99 -6.05
CA ALA A 81 3.19 26.87 -7.32
C ALA A 81 4.42 25.96 -7.24
N GLY A 82 4.55 25.04 -8.20
CA GLY A 82 5.68 24.11 -8.33
C GLY A 82 5.69 22.95 -7.32
N LYS A 83 4.60 22.71 -6.58
CA LYS A 83 4.48 21.62 -5.62
C LYS A 83 3.92 20.34 -6.22
N THR A 84 3.13 20.44 -7.28
CA THR A 84 2.52 19.30 -7.97
C THR A 84 2.84 19.34 -9.45
N HIS A 85 2.82 18.20 -10.11
CA HIS A 85 2.98 18.10 -11.55
C HIS A 85 1.93 18.97 -12.26
N ASN A 86 2.34 19.81 -13.21
CA ASN A 86 1.49 20.76 -13.95
C ASN A 86 0.63 21.71 -13.09
N GLY A 87 0.84 21.79 -11.77
CA GLY A 87 -0.07 22.50 -10.87
C GLY A 87 -1.41 21.81 -10.67
N ASP A 88 -1.45 20.50 -10.87
CA ASP A 88 -2.65 19.69 -10.67
C ASP A 88 -3.12 19.73 -9.21
N THR A 89 -4.44 19.75 -9.01
CA THR A 89 -5.08 19.80 -7.69
C THR A 89 -6.08 18.65 -7.52
N GLY A 90 -6.40 18.32 -6.27
CA GLY A 90 -7.45 17.35 -5.94
C GLY A 90 -8.88 17.93 -5.95
N ASP A 91 -9.08 19.15 -6.46
CA ASP A 91 -10.35 19.89 -6.33
C ASP A 91 -11.55 19.15 -6.94
N VAL A 92 -11.30 18.45 -8.05
CA VAL A 92 -12.29 17.61 -8.74
C VAL A 92 -11.92 16.14 -8.62
N ALA A 93 -10.63 15.81 -8.69
CA ALA A 93 -10.10 14.46 -8.68
C ALA A 93 -10.84 13.54 -9.68
N THR A 94 -11.54 12.53 -9.21
CA THR A 94 -12.43 11.68 -10.01
C THR A 94 -13.91 11.94 -9.73
N ASP A 95 -14.22 13.03 -9.01
CA ASP A 95 -15.58 13.41 -8.64
C ASP A 95 -16.38 12.28 -7.96
N SER A 96 -15.67 11.40 -7.24
CA SER A 96 -16.33 10.27 -6.56
C SER A 96 -17.28 10.70 -5.47
N TYR A 97 -17.14 11.94 -4.93
CA TYR A 97 -18.11 12.49 -3.99
C TYR A 97 -19.54 12.47 -4.53
N HIS A 98 -19.72 12.81 -5.79
CA HIS A 98 -21.02 12.80 -6.46
C HIS A 98 -21.30 11.49 -7.21
N ARG A 99 -20.26 10.79 -7.65
CA ARG A 99 -20.34 9.68 -8.59
C ARG A 99 -20.06 8.30 -7.98
N TYR A 100 -20.02 8.19 -6.66
CA TYR A 100 -19.73 6.92 -5.99
C TYR A 100 -20.67 5.77 -6.40
N ALA A 101 -21.90 6.06 -6.83
CA ALA A 101 -22.83 5.06 -7.31
C ALA A 101 -22.31 4.36 -8.60
N GLU A 102 -21.68 5.11 -9.52
CA GLU A 102 -21.01 4.54 -10.70
C GLU A 102 -19.80 3.69 -10.30
N ASP A 103 -19.01 4.19 -9.36
CA ASP A 103 -17.81 3.50 -8.88
C ASP A 103 -18.19 2.18 -8.18
N ILE A 104 -19.26 2.16 -7.39
CA ILE A 104 -19.80 0.95 -6.76
C ILE A 104 -20.34 -0.04 -7.82
N ALA A 105 -20.95 0.45 -8.90
CA ALA A 105 -21.40 -0.42 -9.99
C ALA A 105 -20.21 -1.13 -10.68
N LEU A 106 -19.08 -0.44 -10.87
CA LEU A 106 -17.83 -1.04 -11.36
C LEU A 106 -17.28 -2.09 -10.38
N MET A 107 -17.26 -1.80 -9.07
CA MET A 107 -16.84 -2.76 -8.05
C MET A 107 -17.70 -4.02 -8.06
N LYS A 108 -19.01 -3.86 -8.18
CA LYS A 108 -19.96 -4.97 -8.28
C LYS A 108 -19.75 -5.81 -9.52
N ASP A 109 -19.52 -5.18 -10.68
CA ASP A 109 -19.22 -5.89 -11.93
C ASP A 109 -17.93 -6.70 -11.83
N LEU A 110 -16.91 -6.17 -11.18
CA LEU A 110 -15.66 -6.88 -10.88
C LEU A 110 -15.84 -8.07 -9.93
N GLY A 111 -16.94 -8.11 -9.17
CA GLY A 111 -17.20 -9.12 -8.14
C GLY A 111 -16.48 -8.87 -6.83
N LEU A 112 -16.04 -7.62 -6.57
CA LEU A 112 -15.38 -7.24 -5.31
C LEU A 112 -16.29 -7.56 -4.11
N LYS A 113 -15.67 -7.98 -3.02
CA LYS A 113 -16.34 -8.27 -1.74
C LYS A 113 -16.09 -7.21 -0.69
N THR A 114 -15.11 -6.36 -0.91
CA THR A 114 -14.75 -5.30 0.03
C THR A 114 -14.21 -4.09 -0.70
N CYS A 115 -14.42 -2.91 -0.10
CA CYS A 115 -13.90 -1.63 -0.55
C CYS A 115 -13.22 -0.93 0.62
N ARG A 116 -11.92 -0.64 0.48
CA ARG A 116 -11.21 0.22 1.41
C ARG A 116 -11.26 1.66 0.90
N PHE A 117 -11.74 2.56 1.75
CA PHE A 117 -11.82 4.00 1.49
C PHE A 117 -11.27 4.78 2.69
N SER A 118 -10.98 6.05 2.52
CA SER A 118 -10.67 6.91 3.65
C SER A 118 -11.73 7.97 3.88
N VAL A 119 -11.85 8.40 5.14
CA VAL A 119 -12.69 9.54 5.54
C VAL A 119 -11.83 10.78 5.62
N ALA A 120 -12.21 11.85 4.93
CA ALA A 120 -11.55 13.15 5.07
C ALA A 120 -11.86 13.74 6.46
N TRP A 121 -10.82 13.86 7.30
CA TRP A 121 -10.98 14.44 8.64
C TRP A 121 -11.66 15.81 8.58
N SER A 122 -11.28 16.65 7.63
CA SER A 122 -11.86 17.99 7.44
C SER A 122 -13.32 18.01 6.96
N ARG A 123 -13.88 16.87 6.48
CA ARG A 123 -15.32 16.76 6.24
C ARG A 123 -16.10 16.54 7.53
N ILE A 124 -15.47 15.87 8.51
CA ILE A 124 -16.10 15.57 9.80
C ILE A 124 -15.90 16.70 10.80
N PHE A 125 -14.69 17.21 10.90
CA PHE A 125 -14.33 18.38 11.69
C PHE A 125 -13.62 19.41 10.80
N PRO A 126 -14.33 20.37 10.23
CA PRO A 126 -13.77 21.35 9.29
C PRO A 126 -12.52 22.08 9.82
N ASP A 127 -12.50 22.38 11.13
CA ASP A 127 -11.38 23.00 11.83
C ASP A 127 -10.49 22.00 12.58
N GLY A 128 -10.59 20.71 12.26
CA GLY A 128 -9.84 19.63 12.89
C GLY A 128 -10.36 19.20 14.26
N ALA A 129 -11.15 20.04 14.93
CA ALA A 129 -11.77 19.80 16.23
C ALA A 129 -13.02 20.68 16.41
N GLY A 130 -13.70 20.56 17.55
CA GLY A 130 -14.85 21.39 17.89
C GLY A 130 -16.19 20.81 17.41
N GLN A 131 -16.98 21.58 16.68
CA GLN A 131 -18.31 21.13 16.24
C GLN A 131 -18.18 20.20 15.02
N PRO A 132 -18.73 18.98 15.08
CA PRO A 132 -18.73 18.08 13.95
C PRO A 132 -19.69 18.54 12.85
N ASN A 133 -19.34 18.27 11.62
CA ASN A 133 -20.15 18.52 10.44
C ASN A 133 -21.02 17.30 10.11
N GLN A 134 -22.33 17.42 10.35
CA GLN A 134 -23.26 16.30 10.14
C GLN A 134 -23.32 15.86 8.67
N LYS A 135 -23.23 16.79 7.71
CA LYS A 135 -23.26 16.46 6.28
C LYS A 135 -22.11 15.53 5.86
N GLY A 136 -20.92 15.71 6.45
CA GLY A 136 -19.80 14.81 6.20
C GLY A 136 -20.07 13.39 6.69
N ILE A 137 -20.64 13.24 7.89
CA ILE A 137 -21.05 11.91 8.40
C ILE A 137 -22.14 11.30 7.52
N ASP A 138 -23.15 12.07 7.14
CA ASP A 138 -24.26 11.58 6.33
C ASP A 138 -23.79 11.08 4.97
N HIS A 139 -22.83 11.76 4.34
CA HIS A 139 -22.20 11.32 3.09
C HIS A 139 -21.53 9.93 3.24
N TYR A 140 -20.64 9.74 4.23
CA TYR A 140 -19.96 8.47 4.42
C TYR A 140 -20.91 7.35 4.84
N ARG A 141 -21.96 7.64 5.59
CA ARG A 141 -23.01 6.67 5.91
C ARG A 141 -23.75 6.23 4.64
N ALA A 142 -24.14 7.18 3.78
CA ALA A 142 -24.80 6.88 2.51
C ALA A 142 -23.91 6.04 1.60
N PHE A 143 -22.60 6.35 1.54
CA PHE A 143 -21.62 5.58 0.79
C PHE A 143 -21.50 4.13 1.32
N CYS A 144 -21.35 3.94 2.63
CA CYS A 144 -21.30 2.60 3.24
C CYS A 144 -22.60 1.80 2.99
N GLN A 145 -23.75 2.43 3.12
CA GLN A 145 -25.05 1.79 2.83
C GLN A 145 -25.17 1.37 1.37
N ALA A 146 -24.68 2.19 0.43
CA ALA A 146 -24.67 1.86 -0.99
C ALA A 146 -23.73 0.67 -1.30
N LEU A 147 -22.57 0.60 -0.64
CA LEU A 147 -21.66 -0.57 -0.72
C LEU A 147 -22.36 -1.84 -0.23
N HIS A 148 -23.02 -1.81 0.94
CA HIS A 148 -23.76 -2.95 1.46
C HIS A 148 -24.89 -3.40 0.52
N ALA A 149 -25.64 -2.44 -0.05
CA ALA A 149 -26.68 -2.74 -1.04
C ALA A 149 -26.12 -3.43 -2.30
N ALA A 150 -24.83 -3.21 -2.61
CA ALA A 150 -24.11 -3.90 -3.69
C ALA A 150 -23.47 -5.24 -3.25
N GLY A 151 -23.55 -5.61 -1.97
CA GLY A 151 -22.91 -6.81 -1.41
C GLY A 151 -21.40 -6.65 -1.19
N ILE A 152 -20.95 -5.43 -0.95
CA ILE A 152 -19.55 -5.04 -0.74
C ILE A 152 -19.37 -4.52 0.69
N GLU A 153 -18.43 -5.09 1.43
CA GLU A 153 -18.12 -4.68 2.81
C GLU A 153 -17.23 -3.42 2.83
N PRO A 154 -17.65 -2.33 3.49
CA PRO A 154 -16.83 -1.13 3.63
C PRO A 154 -15.72 -1.30 4.69
N TRP A 155 -14.51 -0.85 4.38
CA TRP A 155 -13.35 -0.80 5.26
C TRP A 155 -12.85 0.64 5.34
N CYS A 156 -12.91 1.25 6.50
CA CYS A 156 -12.67 2.67 6.70
C CYS A 156 -11.22 2.93 7.15
N THR A 157 -10.48 3.76 6.43
CA THR A 157 -9.23 4.39 6.87
C THR A 157 -9.55 5.78 7.41
N LEU A 158 -9.18 6.07 8.66
CA LEU A 158 -9.51 7.35 9.30
C LEU A 158 -8.57 8.49 8.93
N TYR A 159 -7.34 8.20 8.56
CA TYR A 159 -6.37 9.20 8.12
C TYR A 159 -5.55 8.71 6.94
N HIS A 160 -5.69 9.41 5.81
CA HIS A 160 -4.91 9.16 4.61
C HIS A 160 -4.32 10.48 4.10
N TRP A 161 -3.49 11.10 4.98
CA TRP A 161 -2.59 12.22 4.75
C TRP A 161 -3.23 13.61 4.71
N ASP A 162 -4.53 13.70 4.77
CA ASP A 162 -5.32 14.93 4.62
C ASP A 162 -5.62 15.65 5.95
N LEU A 163 -4.54 15.98 6.69
CA LEU A 163 -4.64 16.73 7.94
C LEU A 163 -5.38 18.07 7.70
N PRO A 164 -6.37 18.45 8.54
CA PRO A 164 -6.95 19.77 8.49
C PRO A 164 -5.89 20.88 8.57
N GLN A 165 -5.96 21.86 7.67
CA GLN A 165 -4.97 22.93 7.59
C GLN A 165 -4.88 23.71 8.90
N THR A 166 -6.00 23.92 9.58
CA THR A 166 -6.06 24.61 10.88
C THR A 166 -5.27 23.91 11.99
N LEU A 167 -5.08 22.59 11.90
CA LEU A 167 -4.21 21.85 12.81
C LEU A 167 -2.74 22.03 12.42
N GLU A 168 -2.44 22.02 11.10
CA GLU A 168 -1.07 22.25 10.62
C GLU A 168 -0.60 23.67 10.97
N ASP A 169 -1.47 24.68 10.87
CA ASP A 169 -1.17 26.06 11.26
C ASP A 169 -0.83 26.21 12.75
N LYS A 170 -1.19 25.24 13.58
CA LYS A 170 -0.85 25.14 15.00
C LYS A 170 0.34 24.21 15.28
N GLY A 171 0.97 23.67 14.23
CA GLY A 171 2.14 22.80 14.33
C GLY A 171 1.94 21.39 13.77
N GLY A 172 0.71 21.00 13.45
CA GLY A 172 0.41 19.68 12.85
C GLY A 172 0.96 18.53 13.69
N TRP A 173 1.57 17.53 13.06
CA TRP A 173 2.18 16.41 13.76
C TRP A 173 3.44 16.76 14.56
N GLN A 174 3.96 18.01 14.49
CA GLN A 174 5.00 18.49 15.41
C GLN A 174 4.40 18.80 16.79
N ASP A 175 3.12 19.12 16.87
CA ASP A 175 2.41 19.33 18.13
C ASP A 175 1.96 17.99 18.71
N HIS A 176 2.30 17.74 19.96
CA HIS A 176 1.91 16.54 20.70
C HIS A 176 0.39 16.37 20.82
N ASP A 177 -0.35 17.47 20.94
CA ASP A 177 -1.80 17.42 21.12
C ASP A 177 -2.53 16.95 19.85
N THR A 178 -1.91 17.02 18.67
CA THR A 178 -2.48 16.46 17.43
C THR A 178 -2.78 14.96 17.57
N ALA A 179 -1.96 14.21 18.31
CA ALA A 179 -2.19 12.79 18.57
C ALA A 179 -3.52 12.56 19.33
N LYS A 180 -3.85 13.41 20.30
CA LYS A 180 -5.11 13.35 21.04
C LYS A 180 -6.30 13.80 20.20
N LEU A 181 -6.15 14.90 19.44
CA LEU A 181 -7.19 15.39 18.53
C LEU A 181 -7.53 14.34 17.46
N PHE A 182 -6.54 13.61 16.98
CA PHE A 182 -6.79 12.48 16.09
C PHE A 182 -7.59 11.36 16.77
N ALA A 183 -7.29 11.03 18.00
CA ALA A 183 -8.03 10.03 18.75
C ALA A 183 -9.49 10.46 19.02
N ASP A 184 -9.73 11.74 19.32
CA ASP A 184 -11.07 12.29 19.49
C ASP A 184 -11.88 12.23 18.18
N TYR A 185 -11.26 12.59 17.05
CA TYR A 185 -11.84 12.43 15.71
C TYR A 185 -12.15 10.97 15.39
N ALA A 186 -11.21 10.05 15.65
CA ALA A 186 -11.36 8.63 15.41
C ALA A 186 -12.51 8.04 16.22
N SER A 187 -12.61 8.40 17.50
CA SER A 187 -13.70 8.02 18.40
C SER A 187 -15.07 8.45 17.85
N TYR A 188 -15.18 9.73 17.48
CA TYR A 188 -16.45 10.26 16.96
C TYR A 188 -16.84 9.59 15.65
N THR A 189 -15.91 9.50 14.70
CA THR A 189 -16.18 8.93 13.38
C THR A 189 -16.56 7.45 13.46
N ALA A 190 -15.77 6.65 14.20
CA ALA A 190 -16.07 5.24 14.40
C ALA A 190 -17.42 5.04 15.10
N GLY A 191 -17.71 5.81 16.16
CA GLY A 191 -18.98 5.75 16.86
C GLY A 191 -20.19 6.07 15.98
N LYS A 192 -20.02 6.95 14.95
CA LYS A 192 -21.07 7.32 14.00
C LYS A 192 -21.22 6.37 12.82
N LEU A 193 -20.20 5.56 12.52
CA LEU A 193 -20.20 4.67 11.36
C LEU A 193 -20.25 3.17 11.73
N ALA A 194 -20.12 2.80 13.00
CA ALA A 194 -19.96 1.41 13.43
C ALA A 194 -21.13 0.48 13.07
N ASP A 195 -22.31 1.01 12.85
CA ASP A 195 -23.50 0.25 12.41
C ASP A 195 -23.51 -0.03 10.90
N VAL A 196 -22.67 0.70 10.13
CA VAL A 196 -22.54 0.57 8.67
C VAL A 196 -21.11 0.28 8.21
N CYS A 197 -20.13 0.22 9.11
CA CYS A 197 -18.74 -0.13 8.82
C CYS A 197 -18.15 -0.85 10.03
N SER A 198 -17.68 -2.07 9.82
CA SER A 198 -17.20 -2.95 10.90
C SER A 198 -15.68 -2.97 11.04
N HIS A 199 -14.93 -2.42 10.06
CA HIS A 199 -13.47 -2.45 10.03
C HIS A 199 -12.90 -1.04 9.92
N PHE A 200 -12.06 -0.66 10.88
CA PHE A 200 -11.40 0.65 10.92
C PHE A 200 -9.88 0.50 10.92
N MET A 201 -9.22 1.23 10.03
CA MET A 201 -7.78 1.44 10.05
C MET A 201 -7.51 2.85 10.55
N THR A 202 -6.64 2.98 11.53
CA THR A 202 -6.35 4.28 12.13
C THR A 202 -5.71 5.22 11.13
N MET A 203 -4.56 4.82 10.58
CA MET A 203 -3.76 5.62 9.65
C MET A 203 -3.30 4.79 8.47
N ASN A 204 -3.05 5.49 7.37
CA ASN A 204 -2.34 4.96 6.20
C ASN A 204 -0.90 5.45 6.19
N GLU A 205 0.05 4.51 6.13
CA GLU A 205 1.47 4.75 5.85
C GLU A 205 2.09 5.91 6.65
N ILE A 206 2.21 5.73 7.96
CA ILE A 206 2.80 6.76 8.83
C ILE A 206 4.20 7.17 8.32
N SER A 207 5.01 6.22 7.85
CA SER A 207 6.33 6.53 7.30
C SER A 207 6.26 7.48 6.11
N THR A 208 5.32 7.29 5.20
CA THR A 208 5.22 8.05 3.96
C THR A 208 4.84 9.50 4.24
N PHE A 209 3.74 9.76 4.95
CA PHE A 209 3.36 11.17 5.19
C PHE A 209 4.33 11.90 6.13
N VAL A 210 5.00 11.19 7.04
CA VAL A 210 6.00 11.81 7.91
C VAL A 210 7.28 12.11 7.13
N ASP A 211 7.83 11.12 6.44
CA ASP A 211 9.14 11.29 5.80
C ASP A 211 9.07 12.16 4.53
N LEU A 212 7.98 12.06 3.75
CA LEU A 212 7.81 12.88 2.55
C LEU A 212 7.22 14.26 2.86
N GLY A 213 6.36 14.38 3.87
CA GLY A 213 5.71 15.65 4.21
C GLY A 213 6.53 16.51 5.15
N TYR A 214 7.09 15.93 6.19
CA TYR A 214 7.85 16.64 7.23
C TYR A 214 9.37 16.47 7.09
N GLY A 215 9.84 15.42 6.41
CA GLY A 215 11.26 15.11 6.27
C GLY A 215 11.91 15.78 5.05
N ASN A 216 11.45 15.46 3.83
CA ASN A 216 12.02 15.98 2.58
C ASN A 216 11.17 17.04 1.89
N GLY A 217 9.91 17.18 2.26
CA GLY A 217 9.00 18.25 1.80
C GLY A 217 8.47 18.08 0.37
N ILE A 218 8.51 16.86 -0.18
CA ILE A 218 7.94 16.57 -1.51
C ILE A 218 6.43 16.28 -1.47
N HIS A 219 5.88 16.03 -0.28
CA HIS A 219 4.44 15.94 -0.03
C HIS A 219 3.99 17.03 0.95
N ALA A 220 2.67 17.22 1.09
CA ALA A 220 2.11 18.12 2.10
C ALA A 220 2.51 17.65 3.52
N PRO A 221 2.80 18.60 4.43
CA PRO A 221 2.73 20.04 4.32
C PRO A 221 3.93 20.71 3.64
N GLY A 222 4.94 19.95 3.20
CA GLY A 222 6.09 20.49 2.46
C GLY A 222 7.25 20.96 3.33
N LEU A 223 7.36 20.44 4.55
CA LEU A 223 8.41 20.82 5.52
C LEU A 223 9.67 19.98 5.32
N LYS A 224 10.79 20.52 5.80
CA LYS A 224 12.11 19.85 5.82
C LYS A 224 12.70 19.96 7.21
N LEU A 225 12.24 19.12 8.12
CA LEU A 225 12.66 19.14 9.51
C LEU A 225 14.02 18.47 9.70
N GLY A 226 14.79 18.96 10.69
CA GLY A 226 15.98 18.26 11.14
C GLY A 226 15.65 16.94 11.84
N ARG A 227 16.63 16.04 11.89
CA ARG A 227 16.49 14.63 12.29
C ARG A 227 15.77 14.43 13.63
N GLY A 228 16.11 15.20 14.67
CA GLY A 228 15.48 15.06 15.99
C GLY A 228 14.02 15.50 15.99
N LYS A 229 13.69 16.60 15.29
CA LYS A 229 12.28 17.02 15.13
C LYS A 229 11.47 15.99 14.33
N LEU A 230 12.05 15.45 13.25
CA LEU A 230 11.40 14.41 12.46
C LEU A 230 11.16 13.14 13.28
N ALA A 231 12.12 12.73 14.12
CA ALA A 231 11.93 11.59 15.01
C ALA A 231 10.79 11.82 16.01
N GLN A 232 10.62 13.06 16.49
CA GLN A 232 9.52 13.41 17.38
C GLN A 232 8.18 13.41 16.65
N VAL A 233 8.11 13.90 15.40
CA VAL A 233 6.90 13.80 14.54
C VAL A 233 6.48 12.35 14.33
N ARG A 234 7.44 11.46 14.06
CA ARG A 234 7.18 10.01 13.97
C ARG A 234 6.55 9.48 15.24
N HIS A 235 7.12 9.87 16.39
CA HIS A 235 6.60 9.45 17.70
C HIS A 235 5.16 9.94 17.91
N HIS A 236 4.85 11.20 17.64
CA HIS A 236 3.49 11.73 17.76
C HIS A 236 2.48 11.04 16.84
N ALA A 237 2.90 10.68 15.63
CA ALA A 237 2.03 9.95 14.70
C ALA A 237 1.73 8.52 15.20
N VAL A 238 2.75 7.75 15.64
CA VAL A 238 2.50 6.42 16.20
C VAL A 238 1.76 6.48 17.54
N LEU A 239 1.92 7.55 18.33
CA LEU A 239 1.11 7.80 19.52
C LEU A 239 -0.35 8.04 19.14
N GLY A 240 -0.60 8.88 18.13
CA GLY A 240 -1.93 9.13 17.59
C GLY A 240 -2.62 7.83 17.16
N HIS A 241 -1.89 6.94 16.47
CA HIS A 241 -2.38 5.60 16.16
C HIS A 241 -2.83 4.85 17.41
N GLY A 242 -1.97 4.73 18.41
CA GLY A 242 -2.27 3.96 19.61
C GLY A 242 -3.44 4.51 20.42
N LEU A 243 -3.53 5.84 20.58
CA LEU A 243 -4.67 6.51 21.21
C LEU A 243 -5.95 6.31 20.41
N ALA A 244 -5.91 6.37 19.10
CA ALA A 244 -7.07 6.12 18.24
C ALA A 244 -7.57 4.68 18.36
N VAL A 245 -6.68 3.67 18.45
CA VAL A 245 -7.08 2.27 18.71
C VAL A 245 -7.93 2.17 19.99
N GLN A 246 -7.47 2.80 21.07
CA GLN A 246 -8.20 2.79 22.35
C GLN A 246 -9.55 3.51 22.24
N ALA A 247 -9.56 4.66 21.58
CA ALA A 247 -10.73 5.50 21.39
C ALA A 247 -11.81 4.83 20.51
N ILE A 248 -11.41 4.17 19.43
CA ILE A 248 -12.32 3.40 18.56
C ILE A 248 -12.93 2.24 19.34
N ARG A 249 -12.12 1.48 20.10
CA ARG A 249 -12.65 0.35 20.92
C ARG A 249 -13.66 0.78 21.96
N ALA A 250 -13.48 1.97 22.54
CA ALA A 250 -14.44 2.53 23.49
C ALA A 250 -15.75 2.97 22.82
N ALA A 251 -15.67 3.60 21.64
CA ALA A 251 -16.81 4.14 20.91
C ALA A 251 -17.57 3.10 20.07
N ALA A 252 -16.85 2.10 19.55
CA ALA A 252 -17.37 1.07 18.66
C ALA A 252 -16.85 -0.34 19.08
N PRO A 253 -17.29 -0.90 20.20
CA PRO A 253 -16.69 -2.10 20.81
C PRO A 253 -16.79 -3.37 19.96
N HIS A 254 -17.67 -3.41 18.96
CA HIS A 254 -17.81 -4.54 18.03
C HIS A 254 -16.99 -4.38 16.74
N ALA A 255 -16.40 -3.21 16.51
CA ALA A 255 -15.58 -2.97 15.35
C ALA A 255 -14.20 -3.63 15.46
N LYS A 256 -13.67 -4.09 14.34
CA LYS A 256 -12.28 -4.53 14.23
C LYS A 256 -11.38 -3.34 13.91
N VAL A 257 -10.27 -3.23 14.62
CA VAL A 257 -9.33 -2.12 14.51
C VAL A 257 -7.97 -2.62 14.06
N GLY A 258 -7.41 -1.98 13.03
CA GLY A 258 -6.09 -2.23 12.49
C GLY A 258 -5.38 -0.96 12.05
N SER A 259 -4.30 -1.11 11.30
CA SER A 259 -3.61 -0.04 10.57
C SER A 259 -3.32 -0.49 9.14
N ALA A 260 -2.94 0.43 8.27
CA ALA A 260 -2.48 0.14 6.93
C ALA A 260 -1.10 0.78 6.75
N GLU A 261 -0.05 0.00 6.90
CA GLU A 261 1.31 0.52 6.94
C GLU A 261 2.12 0.16 5.71
N ASN A 262 2.90 1.13 5.24
CA ASN A 262 3.93 0.91 4.24
C ASN A 262 5.09 0.14 4.90
N LEU A 263 5.05 -1.16 4.76
CA LEU A 263 6.12 -2.02 5.25
C LEU A 263 7.34 -1.87 4.36
N GLN A 264 8.52 -1.58 4.96
CA GLN A 264 9.78 -1.84 4.27
C GLN A 264 9.86 -3.34 3.98
N ALA A 265 9.47 -3.72 2.77
CA ALA A 265 9.28 -5.12 2.38
C ALA A 265 10.63 -5.81 2.16
N ILE A 266 11.20 -6.32 3.23
CA ILE A 266 12.51 -6.98 3.20
C ILE A 266 12.41 -8.36 2.54
N VAL A 267 13.34 -8.60 1.62
CA VAL A 267 13.49 -9.86 0.88
C VAL A 267 14.93 -10.35 1.05
N PRO A 268 15.17 -11.62 1.43
CA PRO A 268 16.53 -12.17 1.46
C PRO A 268 17.08 -12.26 0.03
N VAL A 269 18.34 -11.83 -0.18
CA VAL A 269 18.99 -11.94 -1.51
C VAL A 269 19.07 -13.38 -1.99
N PHE A 270 19.24 -14.33 -1.06
CA PHE A 270 19.21 -15.77 -1.31
C PHE A 270 18.29 -16.46 -0.31
N ASP A 271 17.55 -17.46 -0.75
CA ASP A 271 16.70 -18.30 0.09
C ASP A 271 17.58 -19.34 0.85
N SER A 272 18.42 -18.82 1.75
CA SER A 272 19.29 -19.64 2.63
C SER A 272 19.09 -19.21 4.09
N PRO A 273 19.33 -20.12 5.05
CA PRO A 273 19.07 -19.86 6.47
C PRO A 273 19.71 -18.56 7.00
N GLU A 274 20.94 -18.28 6.61
CA GLU A 274 21.68 -17.10 7.04
C GLU A 274 21.08 -15.79 6.45
N HIS A 275 20.67 -15.80 5.17
CA HIS A 275 20.06 -14.64 4.52
C HIS A 275 18.63 -14.40 5.00
N VAL A 276 17.88 -15.46 5.27
CA VAL A 276 16.54 -15.37 5.87
C VAL A 276 16.64 -14.81 7.30
N ALA A 277 17.61 -15.25 8.11
CA ALA A 277 17.85 -14.71 9.45
C ALA A 277 18.22 -13.21 9.40
N ALA A 278 19.08 -12.80 8.44
CA ALA A 278 19.43 -11.41 8.20
C ALA A 278 18.20 -10.59 7.78
N ALA A 279 17.36 -11.10 6.89
CA ALA A 279 16.14 -10.45 6.46
C ALA A 279 15.12 -10.28 7.60
N LYS A 280 14.98 -11.26 8.51
CA LYS A 280 14.17 -11.11 9.73
C LYS A 280 14.64 -9.96 10.59
N LYS A 281 15.95 -9.89 10.86
CA LYS A 281 16.53 -8.81 11.65
C LYS A 281 16.32 -7.46 10.97
N ALA A 282 16.56 -7.38 9.66
CA ALA A 282 16.30 -6.18 8.87
C ALA A 282 14.82 -5.78 8.90
N THR A 283 13.87 -6.72 8.82
CA THR A 283 12.43 -6.44 8.92
C THR A 283 12.09 -5.72 10.22
N VAL A 284 12.65 -6.14 11.35
CA VAL A 284 12.41 -5.49 12.64
C VAL A 284 13.05 -4.10 12.70
N GLU A 285 14.29 -3.97 12.24
CA GLU A 285 15.08 -2.74 12.44
C GLU A 285 14.76 -1.64 11.41
N GLU A 286 14.53 -2.00 10.14
CA GLU A 286 14.17 -1.01 9.11
C GLU A 286 12.72 -0.49 9.28
N ASN A 287 11.88 -1.21 10.04
CA ASN A 287 10.53 -0.78 10.42
C ASN A 287 10.44 -0.30 11.89
N ALA A 288 11.58 -0.05 12.57
CA ALA A 288 11.61 0.18 14.01
C ALA A 288 10.89 1.46 14.45
N GLY A 289 10.91 2.51 13.62
CA GLY A 289 10.24 3.79 13.91
C GLY A 289 8.73 3.79 13.74
N TYR A 290 8.16 2.75 13.17
CA TYR A 290 6.76 2.65 12.78
C TYR A 290 6.16 1.30 13.19
N LEU A 291 6.06 0.34 12.27
CA LEU A 291 5.35 -0.90 12.50
C LEU A 291 5.90 -1.71 13.68
N THR A 292 7.23 -1.78 13.86
CA THR A 292 7.83 -2.51 14.99
C THR A 292 7.39 -1.91 16.32
N VAL A 293 7.49 -0.58 16.50
CA VAL A 293 7.10 0.06 17.76
C VAL A 293 5.60 -0.06 18.01
N MET A 294 4.76 0.05 16.97
CA MET A 294 3.32 -0.14 17.07
C MET A 294 2.94 -1.58 17.49
N ARG A 295 3.69 -2.58 17.00
CA ARG A 295 3.42 -4.00 17.33
C ARG A 295 4.00 -4.45 18.67
N THR A 296 5.08 -3.81 19.13
CA THR A 296 5.80 -4.24 20.34
C THR A 296 5.63 -3.30 21.54
N GLY A 297 5.15 -2.08 21.31
CA GLY A 297 5.12 -1.02 22.31
C GLY A 297 6.52 -0.55 22.74
N LYS A 298 7.55 -0.82 21.93
CA LYS A 298 8.94 -0.49 22.27
C LYS A 298 9.74 -0.15 21.02
N TYR A 299 10.56 0.90 21.11
CA TYR A 299 11.62 1.14 20.13
C TYR A 299 12.75 0.12 20.33
N THR A 300 13.37 -0.33 19.24
CA THR A 300 14.54 -1.18 19.34
C THR A 300 15.74 -0.40 19.86
N ASP A 301 16.65 -1.08 20.58
CA ASP A 301 17.89 -0.46 21.04
C ASP A 301 18.75 0.04 19.88
N GLN A 302 18.75 -0.66 18.75
CA GLN A 302 19.49 -0.25 17.55
C GLN A 302 18.92 1.05 16.98
N TYR A 303 17.60 1.19 16.91
CA TYR A 303 16.94 2.41 16.45
C TYR A 303 17.32 3.61 17.33
N LEU A 304 17.17 3.47 18.64
CA LEU A 304 17.52 4.54 19.60
C LEU A 304 19.02 4.90 19.56
N ARG A 305 19.91 3.89 19.53
CA ARG A 305 21.35 4.15 19.37
C ARG A 305 21.69 4.85 18.06
N THR A 306 21.01 4.47 16.96
CA THR A 306 21.22 5.11 15.66
C THR A 306 20.80 6.57 15.67
N LEU A 307 19.74 6.93 16.37
CA LEU A 307 19.30 8.32 16.53
C LEU A 307 20.17 9.09 17.53
N GLY A 308 20.67 8.45 18.59
CA GLY A 308 21.48 9.09 19.61
C GLY A 308 20.76 10.27 20.27
N ALA A 309 21.34 11.47 20.20
CA ALA A 309 20.75 12.70 20.75
C ALA A 309 19.46 13.14 20.05
N ASP A 310 19.22 12.64 18.82
CA ASP A 310 18.03 12.91 18.03
C ASP A 310 16.87 11.94 18.34
N ALA A 311 17.03 11.02 19.31
CA ALA A 311 15.98 10.08 19.69
C ALA A 311 14.73 10.83 20.20
N PRO A 312 13.51 10.34 19.89
CA PRO A 312 12.30 10.99 20.35
C PRO A 312 12.20 10.91 21.87
N LYS A 313 11.59 11.93 22.47
CA LYS A 313 11.20 11.92 23.88
C LYS A 313 9.84 11.26 24.01
N PHE A 314 9.70 10.36 24.97
CA PHE A 314 8.47 9.62 25.21
C PHE A 314 8.34 9.17 26.67
N THR A 315 7.12 8.89 27.08
CA THR A 315 6.79 8.33 28.40
C THR A 315 6.45 6.85 28.33
N PRO A 316 6.50 6.09 29.44
CA PRO A 316 6.03 4.71 29.48
C PRO A 316 4.55 4.55 29.10
N GLU A 317 3.70 5.53 29.46
CA GLU A 317 2.27 5.58 29.17
C GLU A 317 2.03 5.70 27.66
N GLU A 318 2.76 6.56 26.97
CA GLU A 318 2.72 6.69 25.51
C GLU A 318 3.12 5.40 24.81
N MET A 319 4.20 4.76 25.28
CA MET A 319 4.65 3.48 24.71
C MET A 319 3.61 2.38 24.91
N LYS A 320 2.91 2.36 26.06
CA LYS A 320 1.80 1.47 26.30
C LYS A 320 0.61 1.74 25.36
N ALA A 321 0.31 3.01 25.10
CA ALA A 321 -0.74 3.39 24.14
C ALA A 321 -0.38 2.97 22.73
N ILE A 322 0.85 3.25 22.26
CA ILE A 322 1.37 2.86 20.94
C ILE A 322 1.24 1.36 20.72
N GLY A 323 1.57 0.54 21.73
CA GLY A 323 1.48 -0.92 21.68
C GLY A 323 0.08 -1.49 21.88
N SER A 324 -0.99 -0.70 21.73
CA SER A 324 -2.37 -1.18 21.86
C SER A 324 -2.66 -2.32 20.87
N PRO A 325 -3.27 -3.45 21.31
CA PRO A 325 -3.50 -4.62 20.46
C PRO A 325 -4.38 -4.30 19.26
N LEU A 326 -4.02 -4.84 18.10
CA LEU A 326 -4.80 -4.74 16.85
C LEU A 326 -5.48 -6.07 16.54
N ASP A 327 -6.66 -6.02 15.91
CA ASP A 327 -7.40 -7.20 15.45
C ASP A 327 -6.81 -7.76 14.16
N PHE A 328 -6.29 -6.89 13.31
CA PHE A 328 -5.63 -7.25 12.05
C PHE A 328 -4.48 -6.29 11.73
N GLN A 329 -3.61 -6.68 10.81
CA GLN A 329 -2.57 -5.82 10.26
C GLN A 329 -2.75 -5.65 8.75
N GLY A 330 -2.94 -4.42 8.31
CA GLY A 330 -2.86 -4.04 6.92
C GLY A 330 -1.43 -3.72 6.51
N LEU A 331 -1.01 -4.22 5.35
CA LEU A 331 0.31 -4.01 4.78
C LEU A 331 0.17 -3.47 3.36
N ASN A 332 0.75 -2.30 3.10
CA ASN A 332 0.92 -1.74 1.77
C ASN A 332 2.28 -2.20 1.24
N ILE A 333 2.31 -2.93 0.14
CA ILE A 333 3.53 -3.55 -0.39
C ILE A 333 3.59 -3.35 -1.90
N TYR A 334 4.59 -2.62 -2.38
CA TYR A 334 4.76 -2.32 -3.80
C TYR A 334 6.09 -2.80 -4.37
N THR A 335 7.17 -2.69 -3.59
CA THR A 335 8.54 -2.95 -4.04
C THR A 335 9.25 -3.86 -3.05
N ALA A 336 10.35 -4.48 -3.48
CA ALA A 336 11.23 -5.27 -2.63
C ALA A 336 12.43 -4.45 -2.16
N THR A 337 12.84 -4.65 -0.91
CA THR A 337 14.11 -4.18 -0.37
C THR A 337 14.97 -5.39 -0.03
N TYR A 338 16.08 -5.57 -0.73
CA TYR A 338 16.90 -6.78 -0.57
C TYR A 338 17.86 -6.66 0.60
N ALA A 339 17.89 -7.69 1.46
CA ALA A 339 18.84 -7.82 2.57
C ALA A 339 19.74 -9.03 2.37
N ARG A 340 21.04 -8.86 2.65
CA ARG A 340 22.03 -9.93 2.67
C ARG A 340 22.63 -10.10 4.04
N ALA A 341 23.01 -11.33 4.38
CA ALA A 341 23.79 -11.61 5.58
C ALA A 341 25.21 -11.10 5.43
N VAL A 342 25.71 -10.44 6.46
CA VAL A 342 27.10 -9.95 6.56
C VAL A 342 27.61 -10.06 7.98
N ASN A 343 28.93 -10.18 8.13
CA ASN A 343 29.58 -10.20 9.44
C ASN A 343 29.92 -8.76 9.90
N ASN A 344 28.89 -8.04 10.32
CA ASN A 344 29.02 -6.71 10.94
C ASN A 344 28.11 -6.60 12.18
N ALA A 345 28.15 -5.48 12.88
CA ALA A 345 27.35 -5.28 14.10
C ALA A 345 25.82 -5.40 13.87
N LYS A 346 25.34 -5.06 12.67
CA LYS A 346 23.93 -5.22 12.30
C LYS A 346 23.58 -6.66 11.93
N GLY A 347 24.53 -7.43 11.40
CA GLY A 347 24.32 -8.80 10.87
C GLY A 347 23.63 -8.81 9.51
N TYR A 348 23.35 -7.68 8.91
CA TYR A 348 22.76 -7.52 7.58
C TYR A 348 23.22 -6.23 6.90
N ASP A 349 23.17 -6.23 5.58
CA ASP A 349 23.23 -5.04 4.73
C ASP A 349 21.98 -4.98 3.83
N ILE A 350 21.49 -3.77 3.60
CA ILE A 350 20.50 -3.51 2.56
C ILE A 350 21.23 -3.35 1.23
N VAL A 351 20.76 -4.07 0.22
CA VAL A 351 21.33 -4.06 -1.14
C VAL A 351 20.48 -3.13 -2.02
N GLY A 352 21.10 -2.06 -2.49
CA GLY A 352 20.45 -1.12 -3.40
C GLY A 352 20.22 -1.70 -4.79
N ASN A 353 19.16 -1.29 -5.46
CA ASN A 353 18.90 -1.64 -6.85
C ASN A 353 19.83 -0.87 -7.79
N PRO A 354 20.46 -1.53 -8.78
CA PRO A 354 21.23 -0.82 -9.83
C PRO A 354 20.28 0.00 -10.73
N SER A 355 20.82 0.98 -11.45
CA SER A 355 20.03 1.84 -12.35
C SER A 355 19.33 1.09 -13.50
N SER A 356 19.78 -0.13 -13.80
CA SER A 356 19.15 -1.03 -14.80
C SER A 356 18.03 -1.88 -14.23
N TYR A 357 17.73 -1.76 -12.91
CA TYR A 357 16.68 -2.56 -12.30
C TYR A 357 15.30 -2.17 -12.87
N PRO A 358 14.47 -3.13 -13.27
CA PRO A 358 13.19 -2.82 -13.90
C PRO A 358 12.24 -2.11 -12.94
N HIS A 359 11.54 -1.12 -13.43
CA HIS A 359 10.51 -0.38 -12.70
C HIS A 359 9.27 -0.14 -13.59
N MET A 360 8.16 0.21 -12.96
CA MET A 360 6.94 0.65 -13.65
C MET A 360 7.06 2.13 -14.06
N GLU A 361 5.97 2.77 -14.44
CA GLU A 361 5.99 4.18 -14.88
C GLU A 361 6.51 5.12 -13.78
N SER A 362 6.12 4.91 -12.52
CA SER A 362 6.72 5.62 -11.38
C SER A 362 8.13 5.08 -11.12
N PRO A 363 9.19 5.92 -11.14
CA PRO A 363 10.57 5.46 -11.00
C PRO A 363 10.89 4.76 -9.67
N TRP A 364 10.17 5.10 -8.60
CA TRP A 364 10.32 4.47 -7.30
C TRP A 364 9.74 3.04 -7.25
N LEU A 365 8.81 2.73 -8.16
CA LEU A 365 8.10 1.46 -8.19
C LEU A 365 8.91 0.40 -8.95
N THR A 366 9.99 -0.07 -8.32
CA THR A 366 10.80 -1.16 -8.84
C THR A 366 10.05 -2.49 -8.74
N ILE A 367 10.20 -3.35 -9.77
CA ILE A 367 9.48 -4.63 -9.86
C ILE A 367 10.15 -5.65 -8.93
N GLY A 368 9.42 -6.09 -7.90
CA GLY A 368 9.90 -7.04 -6.91
C GLY A 368 8.75 -7.92 -6.40
N PRO A 369 8.21 -8.85 -7.21
CA PRO A 369 7.00 -9.61 -6.87
C PRO A 369 7.17 -10.53 -5.66
N ASP A 370 8.39 -10.98 -5.36
CA ASP A 370 8.75 -11.76 -4.18
C ASP A 370 8.52 -11.01 -2.86
N ALA A 371 8.36 -9.67 -2.90
CA ALA A 371 7.91 -8.88 -1.76
C ALA A 371 6.56 -9.37 -1.19
N LEU A 372 5.60 -9.78 -2.05
CA LEU A 372 4.32 -10.31 -1.59
C LEU A 372 4.38 -11.74 -1.03
N TYR A 373 5.52 -12.40 -1.15
CA TYR A 373 5.79 -13.65 -0.44
C TYR A 373 6.52 -13.39 0.89
N TRP A 374 7.65 -12.66 0.81
CA TRP A 374 8.54 -12.52 1.97
C TRP A 374 8.03 -11.53 3.01
N ALA A 375 7.50 -10.38 2.60
CA ALA A 375 7.10 -9.35 3.57
C ALA A 375 5.98 -9.82 4.52
N PRO A 376 4.84 -10.38 4.09
CA PRO A 376 3.82 -10.87 5.01
C PRO A 376 4.31 -12.08 5.82
N ARG A 377 5.17 -12.94 5.26
CA ARG A 377 5.79 -14.06 5.98
C ARG A 377 6.69 -13.56 7.11
N LEU A 378 7.65 -12.68 6.79
CA LEU A 378 8.57 -12.14 7.80
C LEU A 378 7.84 -11.31 8.84
N ALA A 379 6.84 -10.51 8.45
CA ALA A 379 5.98 -9.77 9.38
C ALA A 379 5.27 -10.72 10.35
N ASN A 380 4.70 -11.82 9.86
CA ASN A 380 4.07 -12.83 10.73
C ASN A 380 5.09 -13.47 11.67
N GLU A 381 6.26 -13.86 11.16
CA GLU A 381 7.30 -14.51 11.95
C GLU A 381 7.92 -13.57 13.02
N CYS A 382 8.03 -12.25 12.72
CA CYS A 382 8.60 -11.25 13.64
C CYS A 382 7.58 -10.77 14.69
N TRP A 383 6.30 -10.61 14.35
CA TRP A 383 5.30 -9.98 15.23
C TRP A 383 4.09 -10.87 15.55
N ASN A 384 4.11 -12.16 15.18
CA ASN A 384 3.05 -13.15 15.47
C ASN A 384 1.64 -12.64 15.07
N LEU A 385 1.52 -12.17 13.84
CA LEU A 385 0.28 -11.62 13.31
C LEU A 385 -0.75 -12.72 13.07
N LYS A 386 -2.00 -12.51 13.47
CA LYS A 386 -3.08 -13.52 13.32
C LYS A 386 -3.88 -13.34 12.03
N GLU A 387 -4.11 -12.09 11.66
CA GLU A 387 -4.79 -11.70 10.42
C GLU A 387 -3.97 -10.61 9.73
N ILE A 388 -3.59 -10.88 8.48
CA ILE A 388 -2.88 -9.94 7.60
C ILE A 388 -3.78 -9.66 6.41
N TYR A 389 -3.82 -8.41 5.98
CA TYR A 389 -4.42 -8.00 4.72
C TYR A 389 -3.39 -7.22 3.92
N ILE A 390 -3.26 -7.52 2.63
CA ILE A 390 -2.55 -6.62 1.73
C ILE A 390 -3.51 -5.49 1.43
N THR A 391 -3.31 -4.35 2.10
CA THR A 391 -4.22 -3.20 2.05
C THR A 391 -3.97 -2.29 0.87
N GLU A 392 -2.80 -2.41 0.24
CA GLU A 392 -2.48 -1.83 -1.06
C GLU A 392 -1.40 -2.65 -1.77
N ASN A 393 -1.62 -2.91 -3.06
CA ASN A 393 -0.63 -3.32 -4.03
C ASN A 393 -1.16 -3.03 -5.44
N GLY A 394 -0.32 -2.55 -6.32
CA GLY A 394 -0.64 -2.18 -7.68
C GLY A 394 0.52 -1.46 -8.34
N CYS A 395 0.30 -0.93 -9.52
CA CYS A 395 1.35 -0.20 -10.23
C CYS A 395 0.82 0.91 -11.12
N SER A 396 1.64 1.95 -11.30
CA SER A 396 1.43 2.94 -12.34
C SER A 396 1.83 2.41 -13.71
N ALA A 397 1.13 2.84 -14.76
CA ALA A 397 1.45 2.53 -16.14
C ALA A 397 1.16 3.72 -17.07
N ALA A 398 1.83 3.77 -18.22
CA ALA A 398 1.62 4.78 -19.25
C ALA A 398 0.39 4.44 -20.11
N ASP A 399 -0.77 4.44 -19.50
CA ASP A 399 -2.02 4.02 -20.12
C ASP A 399 -2.47 4.97 -21.24
N ALA A 400 -2.82 4.40 -22.39
CA ALA A 400 -3.35 5.13 -23.55
C ALA A 400 -4.59 4.44 -24.10
N VAL A 401 -5.54 5.25 -24.56
CA VAL A 401 -6.73 4.76 -25.25
C VAL A 401 -6.35 4.35 -26.67
N ALA A 402 -6.56 3.09 -27.03
CA ALA A 402 -6.31 2.57 -28.38
C ALA A 402 -7.38 3.04 -29.38
N GLY A 403 -7.12 2.84 -30.68
CA GLY A 403 -8.03 3.28 -31.73
C GLY A 403 -9.42 2.67 -31.70
N ASP A 404 -9.59 1.55 -31.04
CA ASP A 404 -10.88 0.85 -30.79
C ASP A 404 -11.56 1.27 -29.47
N GLY A 405 -10.95 2.21 -28.73
CA GLY A 405 -11.47 2.74 -27.47
C GLY A 405 -11.12 1.93 -26.23
N HIS A 406 -10.35 0.84 -26.35
CA HIS A 406 -9.89 0.03 -25.21
C HIS A 406 -8.55 0.53 -24.67
N ILE A 407 -8.20 0.11 -23.44
CA ILE A 407 -6.90 0.35 -22.82
C ILE A 407 -6.26 -1.02 -22.54
N TYR A 408 -5.14 -1.29 -23.23
CA TYR A 408 -4.41 -2.55 -23.21
C TYR A 408 -3.19 -2.48 -22.30
N ASP A 409 -3.40 -2.35 -21.00
CA ASP A 409 -2.36 -2.24 -19.96
C ASP A 409 -1.76 -3.62 -19.61
N THR A 410 -1.12 -4.25 -20.61
CA THR A 410 -0.53 -5.60 -20.48
C THR A 410 0.61 -5.66 -19.47
N ASP A 411 1.30 -4.56 -19.25
CA ASP A 411 2.33 -4.39 -18.21
C ASP A 411 1.73 -4.48 -16.80
N ARG A 412 0.56 -3.86 -16.55
CA ARG A 412 -0.15 -4.00 -15.28
C ARG A 412 -0.70 -5.42 -15.10
N VAL A 413 -1.17 -6.07 -16.18
CA VAL A 413 -1.57 -7.50 -16.12
C VAL A 413 -0.36 -8.37 -15.75
N MET A 414 0.81 -8.12 -16.33
CA MET A 414 2.07 -8.82 -15.99
C MET A 414 2.43 -8.60 -14.52
N TYR A 415 2.39 -7.34 -14.06
CA TYR A 415 2.67 -7.00 -12.67
C TYR A 415 1.75 -7.78 -11.72
N LEU A 416 0.44 -7.64 -11.87
CA LEU A 416 -0.55 -8.30 -11.01
C LEU A 416 -0.40 -9.82 -11.01
N ARG A 417 -0.20 -10.46 -12.17
CA ARG A 417 0.01 -11.90 -12.27
C ARG A 417 1.22 -12.35 -11.45
N ASN A 418 2.33 -11.64 -11.56
CA ASN A 418 3.55 -12.01 -10.86
C ASN A 418 3.41 -11.81 -9.34
N TYR A 419 2.91 -10.66 -8.90
CA TYR A 419 2.75 -10.35 -7.48
C TYR A 419 1.73 -11.28 -6.80
N LEU A 420 0.59 -11.52 -7.43
CA LEU A 420 -0.42 -12.43 -6.89
C LEU A 420 0.04 -13.89 -6.87
N THR A 421 0.94 -14.31 -7.79
CA THR A 421 1.58 -15.65 -7.73
C THR A 421 2.40 -15.81 -6.45
N HIS A 422 3.16 -14.79 -6.07
CA HIS A 422 3.96 -14.81 -4.83
C HIS A 422 3.06 -14.73 -3.57
N LEU A 423 1.98 -13.97 -3.62
CA LEU A 423 1.01 -13.93 -2.53
C LEU A 423 0.29 -15.27 -2.36
N GLN A 424 -0.09 -15.92 -3.46
CA GLN A 424 -0.71 -17.24 -3.43
C GLN A 424 0.25 -18.27 -2.79
N ARG A 425 1.55 -18.22 -3.13
CA ARG A 425 2.55 -19.05 -2.47
C ARG A 425 2.58 -18.80 -0.96
N ALA A 426 2.62 -17.55 -0.52
CA ALA A 426 2.61 -17.23 0.92
C ALA A 426 1.39 -17.82 1.63
N THR A 427 0.19 -17.66 1.05
CA THR A 427 -1.04 -18.22 1.63
C THR A 427 -1.05 -19.73 1.65
N SER A 428 -0.54 -20.41 0.61
CA SER A 428 -0.46 -21.87 0.52
C SER A 428 0.52 -22.46 1.53
N GLU A 429 1.55 -21.71 1.94
CA GLU A 429 2.51 -22.07 2.98
C GLU A 429 2.02 -21.69 4.40
N GLY A 430 0.78 -21.21 4.55
CA GLY A 430 0.14 -20.97 5.84
C GLY A 430 0.36 -19.57 6.42
N VAL A 431 0.91 -18.62 5.66
CA VAL A 431 0.94 -17.20 6.09
C VAL A 431 -0.50 -16.69 6.20
N PRO A 432 -0.90 -16.07 7.33
CA PRO A 432 -2.32 -15.77 7.62
C PRO A 432 -2.84 -14.53 6.86
N VAL A 433 -2.56 -14.44 5.56
CA VAL A 433 -3.12 -13.39 4.70
C VAL A 433 -4.56 -13.76 4.35
N LYS A 434 -5.49 -12.87 4.69
CA LYS A 434 -6.94 -13.06 4.56
C LYS A 434 -7.58 -12.32 3.40
N GLY A 435 -6.87 -11.37 2.81
CA GLY A 435 -7.41 -10.59 1.70
C GLY A 435 -6.38 -9.68 1.03
N TYR A 436 -6.78 -9.15 -0.10
CA TYR A 436 -5.98 -8.29 -0.96
C TYR A 436 -6.85 -7.14 -1.50
N PHE A 437 -6.39 -5.91 -1.32
CA PHE A 437 -7.00 -4.69 -1.82
C PHE A 437 -6.08 -4.10 -2.90
N LEU A 438 -6.57 -4.09 -4.11
CA LEU A 438 -5.84 -3.54 -5.24
C LEU A 438 -5.77 -2.01 -5.13
N TRP A 439 -4.59 -1.43 -5.32
CA TRP A 439 -4.41 -0.01 -5.54
C TRP A 439 -4.19 0.26 -7.03
N SER A 440 -5.19 0.83 -7.73
CA SER A 440 -6.48 1.31 -7.26
C SER A 440 -7.60 0.95 -8.25
N LEU A 441 -8.85 1.15 -7.84
CA LEU A 441 -10.00 0.94 -8.72
C LEU A 441 -9.95 1.88 -9.93
N LEU A 442 -9.75 3.18 -9.66
CA LEU A 442 -9.75 4.27 -10.63
C LEU A 442 -8.36 4.89 -10.78
N ASP A 443 -8.01 5.36 -11.98
CA ASP A 443 -7.00 6.41 -12.07
C ASP A 443 -7.46 7.58 -11.23
N ASN A 444 -6.55 8.20 -10.47
CA ASN A 444 -6.92 9.24 -9.51
C ASN A 444 -5.83 10.30 -9.40
N TYR A 445 -5.96 11.20 -8.44
CA TYR A 445 -4.96 12.22 -8.13
C TYR A 445 -3.78 11.58 -7.36
N GLU A 446 -2.64 11.41 -8.03
CA GLU A 446 -1.45 10.77 -7.43
C GLU A 446 -0.53 11.78 -6.74
N TRP A 447 -1.06 12.45 -5.73
CA TRP A 447 -0.33 13.34 -4.84
C TRP A 447 0.49 14.41 -5.57
N ALA A 448 1.82 14.48 -5.32
CA ALA A 448 2.70 15.43 -6.01
C ALA A 448 2.84 15.16 -7.52
N ASP A 449 2.61 13.92 -7.96
CA ASP A 449 2.62 13.55 -9.39
C ASP A 449 1.33 13.97 -10.11
N GLY A 450 0.33 14.50 -9.40
CA GLY A 450 -0.93 14.98 -9.98
C GLY A 450 -1.67 13.87 -10.73
N TYR A 451 -1.99 14.11 -12.00
CA TYR A 451 -2.67 13.13 -12.85
C TYR A 451 -1.74 12.40 -13.85
N ASP A 452 -0.42 12.56 -13.69
CA ASP A 452 0.57 11.96 -14.59
C ASP A 452 0.69 10.44 -14.37
N LYS A 453 0.57 9.96 -13.13
CA LYS A 453 0.72 8.54 -12.79
C LYS A 453 -0.63 7.85 -12.62
N ARG A 454 -0.89 6.83 -13.45
CA ARG A 454 -2.16 6.11 -13.51
C ARG A 454 -2.05 4.75 -12.85
N PHE A 455 -2.64 4.59 -11.67
CA PHE A 455 -2.66 3.34 -10.90
C PHE A 455 -3.94 2.52 -11.07
N GLY A 456 -4.98 3.11 -11.62
CA GLY A 456 -6.30 2.45 -11.74
C GLY A 456 -6.31 1.25 -12.67
N ILE A 457 -7.15 0.27 -12.36
CA ILE A 457 -7.59 -0.74 -13.35
C ILE A 457 -8.77 -0.25 -14.18
N THR A 458 -9.29 0.93 -13.85
CA THR A 458 -10.28 1.66 -14.63
C THR A 458 -9.67 3.00 -15.02
N TYR A 459 -9.60 3.27 -16.32
CA TYR A 459 -9.16 4.54 -16.88
C TYR A 459 -10.18 5.62 -16.61
N VAL A 460 -9.74 6.78 -16.12
CA VAL A 460 -10.55 7.98 -15.96
C VAL A 460 -10.08 9.04 -16.95
N ASP A 461 -10.98 9.48 -17.81
CA ASP A 461 -10.78 10.71 -18.56
C ASP A 461 -11.08 11.90 -17.61
N PHE A 462 -10.06 12.54 -17.10
CA PHE A 462 -10.21 13.61 -16.09
C PHE A 462 -10.95 14.86 -16.59
N LYS A 463 -11.16 15.01 -17.92
CA LYS A 463 -11.94 16.12 -18.47
C LYS A 463 -13.43 15.83 -18.48
N THR A 464 -13.79 14.60 -18.85
CA THR A 464 -15.20 14.17 -19.00
C THR A 464 -15.69 13.33 -17.84
N GLN A 465 -14.78 12.91 -16.97
CA GLN A 465 -15.03 12.00 -15.86
C GLN A 465 -15.54 10.61 -16.30
N LYS A 466 -15.36 10.25 -17.58
CA LYS A 466 -15.75 8.93 -18.10
C LYS A 466 -14.82 7.85 -17.54
N ARG A 467 -15.44 6.77 -17.01
CA ARG A 467 -14.74 5.57 -16.53
C ARG A 467 -14.73 4.52 -17.64
N THR A 468 -13.57 3.96 -17.95
CA THR A 468 -13.39 2.89 -18.94
C THR A 468 -12.55 1.77 -18.31
N PRO A 469 -13.11 0.56 -18.06
CA PRO A 469 -12.34 -0.57 -17.57
C PRO A 469 -11.16 -0.88 -18.51
N LYS A 470 -9.98 -1.19 -17.93
CA LYS A 470 -8.78 -1.57 -18.66
C LYS A 470 -8.67 -3.09 -18.79
N LEU A 471 -7.73 -3.60 -19.57
CA LEU A 471 -7.47 -5.04 -19.69
C LEU A 471 -7.15 -5.68 -18.33
N SER A 472 -6.42 -4.99 -17.47
CA SER A 472 -6.14 -5.43 -16.08
C SER A 472 -7.39 -5.58 -15.23
N SER A 473 -8.45 -4.83 -15.51
CA SER A 473 -9.76 -4.99 -14.87
C SER A 473 -10.37 -6.36 -15.18
N GLU A 474 -10.33 -6.78 -16.44
CA GLU A 474 -10.79 -8.11 -16.86
C GLU A 474 -9.93 -9.21 -16.23
N PHE A 475 -8.61 -9.05 -16.21
CA PHE A 475 -7.72 -9.99 -15.55
C PHE A 475 -8.07 -10.15 -14.07
N TYR A 476 -8.24 -9.04 -13.34
CA TYR A 476 -8.54 -9.07 -11.90
C TYR A 476 -9.91 -9.68 -11.62
N LYS A 477 -10.93 -9.36 -12.43
CA LYS A 477 -12.26 -10.02 -12.39
C LYS A 477 -12.14 -11.53 -12.53
N ASN A 478 -11.33 -12.02 -13.47
CA ASN A 478 -11.11 -13.45 -13.66
C ASN A 478 -10.44 -14.11 -12.44
N VAL A 479 -9.47 -13.44 -11.81
CA VAL A 479 -8.83 -13.93 -10.57
C VAL A 479 -9.87 -14.03 -9.44
N ILE A 480 -10.71 -13.01 -9.26
CA ILE A 480 -11.76 -12.98 -8.23
C ILE A 480 -12.75 -14.12 -8.42
N VAL A 481 -13.29 -14.28 -9.63
CA VAL A 481 -14.32 -15.30 -9.95
C VAL A 481 -13.78 -16.71 -9.72
N LYS A 482 -12.54 -16.98 -10.11
CA LYS A 482 -11.91 -18.29 -9.96
C LYS A 482 -11.33 -18.51 -8.56
N ASN A 483 -11.09 -17.46 -7.78
CA ASN A 483 -10.27 -17.44 -6.57
C ASN A 483 -8.88 -18.09 -6.81
N SER A 484 -8.32 -17.89 -7.99
CA SER A 484 -7.07 -18.52 -8.46
C SER A 484 -6.42 -17.71 -9.58
N LEU A 485 -5.16 -18.04 -9.87
CA LEU A 485 -4.39 -17.49 -10.98
C LEU A 485 -4.40 -18.43 -12.19
#